data_c5432f42bd4d991303de3bef6ebb1e52
#
_entry.id   c5432f42bd4d991303de3bef6ebb1e52
#
_cell.length_a   1.000
_cell.length_b   1.000
_cell.length_c   1.000
_cell.angle_alpha   90.00
_cell.angle_beta   90.00
_cell.angle_gamma   90.00
#
_symmetry.space_group_name_H-M   'P 1'
#
loop_
_entity.id
_entity.type
_entity.pdbx_description
1 polymer ?
#
loop_
_entity_poly.entity_id
_entity_poly.type
_entity_poly.pdbx_seq_one_letter_code
_entity_poly.pdbx_strand_id
1 'polypeptide(L)'
;MATYKVTAKSGLRVRSKPNGTILTAMPYGTTVSGDGKKQSGWFHGKYKGKWGWSYGQYLKTVAEKKKTVASIAAKKKPKTKKANSKKKADTKKKADESKNRAKAKGTLGCWGTDLIFEVNSKKILTAKDIKVSQDSRWTKHNILQNVPRGEFSGPDTMGVTLTITLSAEHGVKPRSMVEKIRKANRSGQVEYLVIGGKIMGSNKMAITATSEAWNEIYNKGELVKAKMDVTFMEYS
;
A
#
# COMPACT_ATOMS: atom_id res chain seq x y z
N MET A 1 -26.86 16.00 -12.69
CA MET A 1 -25.92 16.73 -13.58
C MET A 1 -24.69 15.86 -13.73
N ALA A 2 -24.26 15.62 -14.95
CA ALA A 2 -23.07 14.82 -15.19
C ALA A 2 -21.80 15.69 -15.09
N THR A 3 -20.77 15.16 -14.45
CA THR A 3 -19.49 15.86 -14.25
C THR A 3 -18.45 15.29 -15.19
N TYR A 4 -17.77 16.15 -15.92
CA TYR A 4 -16.77 15.79 -16.94
C TYR A 4 -15.41 16.38 -16.58
N LYS A 5 -14.34 15.68 -16.93
CA LYS A 5 -12.97 16.15 -16.75
C LYS A 5 -12.28 16.34 -18.10
N VAL A 6 -11.61 17.48 -18.28
CA VAL A 6 -10.86 17.81 -19.50
C VAL A 6 -9.61 16.94 -19.60
N THR A 7 -9.47 16.26 -20.75
CA THR A 7 -8.35 15.34 -21.04
C THR A 7 -7.38 15.87 -22.11
N ALA A 8 -7.68 17.02 -22.75
CA ALA A 8 -6.78 17.66 -23.69
C ALA A 8 -5.62 18.34 -22.96
N LYS A 9 -4.38 17.96 -23.25
CA LYS A 9 -3.18 18.53 -22.63
C LYS A 9 -2.99 20.03 -22.94
N SER A 10 -3.36 20.47 -24.13
CA SER A 10 -3.32 21.87 -24.57
C SER A 10 -4.50 22.71 -24.09
N GLY A 11 -5.37 22.12 -23.24
CA GLY A 11 -6.64 22.73 -22.83
C GLY A 11 -7.75 22.50 -23.84
N LEU A 12 -9.00 22.83 -23.45
CA LEU A 12 -10.21 22.62 -24.24
C LEU A 12 -10.97 23.92 -24.38
N ARG A 13 -11.27 24.30 -25.62
CA ARG A 13 -12.02 25.53 -25.93
C ARG A 13 -13.50 25.34 -25.63
N VAL A 14 -14.09 26.36 -25.00
CA VAL A 14 -15.53 26.51 -24.79
C VAL A 14 -16.06 27.47 -25.83
N ARG A 15 -17.09 27.10 -26.56
CA ARG A 15 -17.67 27.86 -27.66
C ARG A 15 -19.13 28.20 -27.41
N SER A 16 -19.63 29.24 -28.07
CA SER A 16 -21.02 29.68 -27.97
C SER A 16 -22.02 28.64 -28.53
N LYS A 17 -21.64 27.91 -29.58
CA LYS A 17 -22.37 26.82 -30.21
C LYS A 17 -21.35 25.83 -30.82
N PRO A 18 -21.74 24.59 -31.21
CA PRO A 18 -20.87 23.71 -31.99
C PRO A 18 -20.24 24.44 -33.14
N ASN A 19 -18.91 24.38 -33.24
CA ASN A 19 -18.09 25.14 -34.23
C ASN A 19 -18.23 26.67 -34.19
N GLY A 20 -18.86 27.26 -33.18
CA GLY A 20 -19.05 28.70 -33.02
C GLY A 20 -17.83 29.42 -32.44
N THR A 21 -18.03 30.71 -32.08
CA THR A 21 -17.00 31.57 -31.48
C THR A 21 -16.49 31.00 -30.16
N ILE A 22 -15.20 31.18 -29.91
CA ILE A 22 -14.53 30.74 -28.67
C ILE A 22 -14.89 31.76 -27.57
N LEU A 23 -15.50 31.26 -26.48
CA LEU A 23 -15.84 32.07 -25.31
C LEU A 23 -14.70 32.07 -24.29
N THR A 24 -14.05 30.92 -24.10
CA THR A 24 -12.96 30.73 -23.15
C THR A 24 -12.25 29.40 -23.40
N ALA A 25 -11.16 29.15 -22.68
CA ALA A 25 -10.45 27.86 -22.70
C ALA A 25 -10.36 27.27 -21.29
N MET A 26 -10.55 25.97 -21.19
CA MET A 26 -10.41 25.20 -19.95
C MET A 26 -9.04 24.53 -19.92
N PRO A 27 -8.25 24.70 -18.88
CA PRO A 27 -6.99 23.97 -18.71
C PRO A 27 -7.19 22.45 -18.61
N TYR A 28 -6.13 21.71 -18.90
CA TYR A 28 -6.11 20.26 -18.67
C TYR A 28 -6.48 19.90 -17.22
N GLY A 29 -7.28 18.85 -17.06
CA GLY A 29 -7.67 18.37 -15.74
C GLY A 29 -8.83 19.12 -15.08
N THR A 30 -9.31 20.22 -15.67
CA THR A 30 -10.46 20.99 -15.16
C THR A 30 -11.71 20.13 -15.17
N THR A 31 -12.51 20.26 -14.09
CA THR A 31 -13.82 19.60 -13.96
C THR A 31 -14.92 20.56 -14.36
N VAL A 32 -15.83 20.09 -15.18
CA VAL A 32 -16.95 20.88 -15.75
C VAL A 32 -18.27 20.15 -15.48
N SER A 33 -19.31 20.89 -15.09
CA SER A 33 -20.65 20.37 -14.90
C SER A 33 -21.46 20.52 -16.20
N GLY A 34 -22.00 19.42 -16.73
CA GLY A 34 -22.83 19.40 -17.92
C GLY A 34 -24.30 19.22 -17.62
N ASP A 35 -25.17 19.83 -18.41
CA ASP A 35 -26.63 19.67 -18.35
C ASP A 35 -27.15 18.43 -19.09
N GLY A 36 -26.26 17.62 -19.64
CA GLY A 36 -26.57 16.40 -20.39
C GLY A 36 -26.84 16.62 -21.88
N LYS A 37 -26.94 17.87 -22.37
CA LYS A 37 -27.16 18.15 -23.79
C LYS A 37 -25.92 17.80 -24.60
N LYS A 38 -26.14 17.06 -25.68
CA LYS A 38 -25.12 16.64 -26.64
C LYS A 38 -25.61 16.95 -28.05
N GLN A 39 -24.74 17.50 -28.88
CA GLN A 39 -25.03 17.75 -30.29
C GLN A 39 -23.79 17.49 -31.14
N SER A 40 -23.89 16.58 -32.10
CA SER A 40 -22.79 16.26 -33.06
C SER A 40 -21.41 16.08 -32.42
N GLY A 41 -21.34 15.34 -31.28
CA GLY A 41 -20.10 15.13 -30.56
C GLY A 41 -19.67 16.28 -29.62
N TRP A 42 -20.47 17.34 -29.51
CA TRP A 42 -20.26 18.45 -28.59
C TRP A 42 -21.06 18.28 -27.32
N PHE A 43 -20.48 18.70 -26.19
CA PHE A 43 -21.10 18.71 -24.88
C PHE A 43 -21.38 20.12 -24.42
N HIS A 44 -22.56 20.33 -23.85
CA HIS A 44 -22.96 21.57 -23.22
C HIS A 44 -22.63 21.54 -21.72
N GLY A 45 -21.84 22.50 -21.25
CA GLY A 45 -21.39 22.54 -19.87
C GLY A 45 -21.10 23.94 -19.36
N LYS A 46 -21.06 24.08 -18.03
CA LYS A 46 -20.82 25.37 -17.34
C LYS A 46 -19.39 25.44 -16.82
N TYR A 47 -18.63 26.46 -17.25
CA TYR A 47 -17.29 26.74 -16.80
C TYR A 47 -17.15 28.22 -16.39
N LYS A 48 -16.59 28.48 -15.21
CA LYS A 48 -16.46 29.84 -14.63
C LYS A 48 -17.75 30.69 -14.76
N GLY A 49 -18.91 30.06 -14.51
CA GLY A 49 -20.20 30.77 -14.54
C GLY A 49 -20.83 30.89 -15.90
N LYS A 50 -20.14 30.60 -17.00
CA LYS A 50 -20.62 30.72 -18.38
C LYS A 50 -20.99 29.35 -18.95
N TRP A 51 -22.10 29.24 -19.65
CA TRP A 51 -22.50 28.08 -20.42
C TRP A 51 -21.88 28.09 -21.81
N GLY A 52 -21.48 26.94 -22.30
CA GLY A 52 -20.93 26.81 -23.63
C GLY A 52 -20.72 25.37 -24.07
N TRP A 53 -20.32 25.20 -25.31
CA TRP A 53 -20.11 23.92 -25.98
C TRP A 53 -18.63 23.58 -26.04
N SER A 54 -18.30 22.36 -25.70
CA SER A 54 -16.93 21.81 -25.76
C SER A 54 -16.93 20.46 -26.43
N TYR A 55 -15.88 20.17 -27.19
CA TYR A 55 -15.81 18.93 -27.97
C TYR A 55 -15.64 17.71 -27.06
N GLY A 56 -16.59 16.76 -27.18
CA GLY A 56 -16.74 15.64 -26.26
C GLY A 56 -15.60 14.64 -26.25
N GLN A 57 -14.84 14.52 -27.34
CA GLN A 57 -13.67 13.64 -27.43
C GLN A 57 -12.61 13.95 -26.35
N TYR A 58 -12.56 15.20 -25.89
CA TYR A 58 -11.62 15.66 -24.85
C TYR A 58 -12.25 15.78 -23.48
N LEU A 59 -13.42 15.20 -23.26
CA LEU A 59 -14.13 15.17 -22.00
C LEU A 59 -14.39 13.72 -21.57
N LYS A 60 -13.97 13.36 -20.35
CA LYS A 60 -14.30 12.07 -19.72
C LYS A 60 -15.24 12.27 -18.55
N THR A 61 -16.29 11.45 -18.47
CA THR A 61 -17.21 11.44 -17.32
C THR A 61 -16.48 10.98 -16.06
N VAL A 62 -16.70 11.67 -14.95
CA VAL A 62 -16.08 11.31 -13.66
C VAL A 62 -16.71 10.04 -13.10
N ALA A 63 -17.90 9.63 -13.54
CA ALA A 63 -18.63 8.44 -13.10
C ALA A 63 -18.15 7.11 -13.71
N GLU A 64 -17.30 7.11 -14.76
CA GLU A 64 -16.85 5.88 -15.45
C GLU A 64 -15.61 5.22 -14.88
N LYS A 65 -15.39 5.28 -13.57
CA LYS A 65 -14.34 4.45 -12.93
C LYS A 65 -14.77 3.02 -12.59
N LYS A 66 -15.92 2.56 -13.09
CA LYS A 66 -16.38 1.17 -12.84
C LYS A 66 -16.96 0.48 -14.08
N LYS A 67 -16.22 0.34 -15.16
CA LYS A 67 -16.38 -0.72 -16.19
C LYS A 67 -15.57 -0.33 -17.42
N THR A 68 -14.50 -0.99 -17.63
CA THR A 68 -14.11 -1.62 -18.89
C THR A 68 -12.69 -2.13 -18.77
N VAL A 69 -12.62 -3.39 -18.41
CA VAL A 69 -11.49 -4.23 -18.77
C VAL A 69 -12.08 -5.21 -19.79
N ALA A 70 -11.93 -4.94 -21.04
CA ALA A 70 -11.86 -5.94 -22.11
C ALA A 70 -11.72 -5.23 -23.48
N SER A 71 -10.77 -5.74 -24.24
CA SER A 71 -10.52 -5.53 -25.67
C SER A 71 -10.06 -4.12 -26.10
N ILE A 72 -8.83 -3.98 -26.46
CA ILE A 72 -8.26 -4.07 -27.82
C ILE A 72 -6.73 -4.03 -27.71
N ALA A 73 -6.13 -5.14 -28.07
CA ALA A 73 -4.70 -5.21 -28.40
C ALA A 73 -4.49 -4.58 -29.79
N ALA A 74 -3.50 -3.72 -29.93
CA ALA A 74 -2.49 -3.75 -30.98
C ALA A 74 -1.72 -2.43 -31.14
N LYS A 75 -0.39 -2.57 -31.01
CA LYS A 75 0.70 -1.84 -31.70
C LYS A 75 0.89 -0.34 -31.48
N LYS A 76 1.88 0.05 -30.66
CA LYS A 76 3.20 0.55 -31.04
C LYS A 76 4.06 0.97 -29.84
N LYS A 77 5.35 0.69 -29.98
CA LYS A 77 6.51 0.70 -29.07
C LYS A 77 6.76 1.93 -28.18
N PRO A 78 7.58 1.74 -27.15
CA PRO A 78 7.60 2.54 -25.93
C PRO A 78 8.81 3.48 -25.82
N LYS A 79 8.63 4.60 -25.17
CA LYS A 79 9.69 5.26 -24.38
C LYS A 79 9.01 6.20 -23.37
N THR A 80 9.42 6.04 -22.10
CA THR A 80 9.05 6.80 -20.89
C THR A 80 8.01 6.16 -19.96
N LYS A 81 8.24 4.90 -19.54
CA LYS A 81 7.43 4.26 -18.48
C LYS A 81 8.09 4.23 -17.08
N LYS A 82 9.35 4.68 -16.92
CA LYS A 82 10.04 4.58 -15.61
C LYS A 82 9.65 5.63 -14.56
N ALA A 83 9.21 6.82 -14.95
CA ALA A 83 8.88 7.89 -14.00
C ALA A 83 7.44 7.79 -13.42
N ASN A 84 6.49 7.21 -14.14
CA ASN A 84 5.09 7.11 -13.68
C ASN A 84 4.79 5.88 -12.80
N SER A 85 5.61 4.83 -12.89
CA SER A 85 5.48 3.65 -12.01
C SER A 85 5.97 3.94 -10.60
N LYS A 86 7.06 4.71 -10.45
CA LYS A 86 7.60 5.12 -9.14
C LYS A 86 6.60 5.99 -8.36
N LYS A 87 5.99 7.00 -9.00
CA LYS A 87 4.96 7.86 -8.35
C LYS A 87 3.70 7.09 -7.91
N LYS A 88 3.27 6.06 -8.67
CA LYS A 88 2.12 5.23 -8.30
C LYS A 88 2.43 4.27 -7.15
N ALA A 89 3.66 3.74 -7.11
CA ALA A 89 4.14 2.89 -6.03
C ALA A 89 4.29 3.68 -4.73
N ASP A 90 4.88 4.89 -4.79
CA ASP A 90 5.06 5.76 -3.62
C ASP A 90 3.73 6.24 -3.03
N THR A 91 2.73 6.53 -3.85
CA THR A 91 1.39 6.93 -3.38
C THR A 91 0.65 5.77 -2.72
N LYS A 92 0.81 4.53 -3.24
CA LYS A 92 0.22 3.34 -2.64
C LYS A 92 0.93 2.98 -1.33
N LYS A 93 2.27 3.09 -1.30
CA LYS A 93 3.09 2.86 -0.11
C LYS A 93 2.66 3.80 1.03
N LYS A 94 2.54 5.11 0.78
CA LYS A 94 2.08 6.10 1.77
C LYS A 94 0.66 5.86 2.26
N ALA A 95 -0.25 5.42 1.39
CA ALA A 95 -1.63 5.11 1.77
C ALA A 95 -1.73 3.85 2.65
N ASP A 96 -0.94 2.82 2.37
CA ASP A 96 -0.88 1.60 3.18
C ASP A 96 -0.21 1.87 4.53
N GLU A 97 0.86 2.69 4.56
CA GLU A 97 1.51 3.16 5.79
C GLU A 97 0.55 3.91 6.69
N SER A 98 -0.24 4.84 6.14
CA SER A 98 -1.18 5.64 6.93
C SER A 98 -2.31 4.79 7.51
N LYS A 99 -2.79 3.77 6.79
CA LYS A 99 -3.79 2.82 7.28
C LYS A 99 -3.25 1.96 8.44
N ASN A 100 -2.01 1.49 8.33
CA ASN A 100 -1.40 0.67 9.37
C ASN A 100 -1.07 1.50 10.62
N ARG A 101 -0.62 2.75 10.46
CA ARG A 101 -0.45 3.69 11.58
C ARG A 101 -1.78 4.01 12.28
N ALA A 102 -2.86 4.18 11.51
CA ALA A 102 -4.18 4.44 12.08
C ALA A 102 -4.72 3.23 12.89
N LYS A 103 -4.45 2.00 12.44
CA LYS A 103 -4.80 0.77 13.17
C LYS A 103 -3.94 0.57 14.42
N ALA A 104 -2.68 0.94 14.38
CA ALA A 104 -1.77 0.86 15.52
C ALA A 104 -2.05 1.95 16.58
N LYS A 105 -2.89 2.95 16.28
CA LYS A 105 -3.26 3.99 17.25
C LYS A 105 -4.13 3.38 18.36
N GLY A 106 -3.57 3.32 19.57
CA GLY A 106 -4.21 2.67 20.72
C GLY A 106 -3.88 1.18 20.88
N THR A 107 -3.02 0.61 20.04
CA THR A 107 -2.48 -0.74 20.18
C THR A 107 -0.97 -0.71 20.40
N LEU A 108 -0.39 -1.78 20.93
CA LEU A 108 1.06 -1.91 21.09
C LEU A 108 1.79 -1.99 19.75
N GLY A 109 1.11 -2.49 18.73
CA GLY A 109 1.62 -2.63 17.39
C GLY A 109 0.74 -3.50 16.51
N CYS A 110 1.12 -3.65 15.25
CA CYS A 110 0.45 -4.56 14.33
C CYS A 110 1.39 -4.97 13.18
N TRP A 111 1.10 -6.14 12.60
CA TRP A 111 1.63 -6.52 11.30
C TRP A 111 0.46 -6.76 10.35
N GLY A 112 0.29 -5.84 9.43
CA GLY A 112 -0.87 -5.81 8.56
C GLY A 112 -2.20 -5.72 9.30
N THR A 113 -3.17 -6.53 8.87
CA THR A 113 -4.52 -6.62 9.47
C THR A 113 -4.70 -7.85 10.33
N ASP A 114 -3.82 -8.82 10.21
CA ASP A 114 -4.02 -10.17 10.72
C ASP A 114 -3.41 -10.36 12.11
N LEU A 115 -2.35 -9.63 12.41
CA LEU A 115 -1.67 -9.70 13.70
C LEU A 115 -1.68 -8.31 14.35
N ILE A 116 -2.53 -8.13 15.35
CA ILE A 116 -2.66 -6.90 16.13
C ILE A 116 -2.26 -7.18 17.58
N PHE A 117 -1.20 -6.49 18.04
CA PHE A 117 -0.75 -6.55 19.43
C PHE A 117 -1.56 -5.54 20.25
N GLU A 118 -2.36 -6.05 21.16
CA GLU A 118 -3.24 -5.22 21.98
C GLU A 118 -3.30 -5.72 23.42
N VAL A 119 -3.46 -4.76 24.33
CA VAL A 119 -3.77 -5.02 25.73
C VAL A 119 -5.03 -4.26 26.08
N ASN A 120 -6.11 -5.00 26.25
CA ASN A 120 -7.38 -4.44 26.71
C ASN A 120 -8.01 -5.39 27.74
N SER A 121 -9.14 -5.00 28.35
CA SER A 121 -9.83 -5.80 29.36
C SER A 121 -10.34 -7.16 28.88
N LYS A 122 -10.46 -7.36 27.57
CA LYS A 122 -10.99 -8.59 26.95
C LYS A 122 -9.92 -9.44 26.26
N LYS A 123 -8.77 -8.82 25.89
CA LYS A 123 -7.75 -9.51 25.13
C LYS A 123 -6.37 -8.93 25.42
N ILE A 124 -5.44 -9.80 25.74
CA ILE A 124 -4.04 -9.47 25.96
C ILE A 124 -3.21 -10.28 24.95
N LEU A 125 -2.73 -9.59 23.93
CA LEU A 125 -1.82 -10.13 22.92
C LEU A 125 -0.61 -9.22 22.86
N THR A 126 0.48 -9.61 23.49
CA THR A 126 1.71 -8.81 23.56
C THR A 126 2.84 -9.47 22.80
N ALA A 127 3.65 -8.64 22.15
CA ALA A 127 4.96 -9.04 21.69
C ALA A 127 6.00 -8.79 22.79
N LYS A 128 6.81 -9.78 23.08
CA LYS A 128 7.92 -9.74 24.05
C LYS A 128 9.23 -10.02 23.33
N ASP A 129 10.34 -9.73 24.01
CA ASP A 129 11.68 -10.09 23.55
C ASP A 129 11.97 -9.64 22.10
N ILE A 130 11.59 -8.38 21.79
CA ILE A 130 11.75 -7.83 20.46
C ILE A 130 13.24 -7.59 20.20
N LYS A 131 13.81 -8.30 19.24
CA LYS A 131 15.19 -8.15 18.76
C LYS A 131 15.18 -7.60 17.34
N VAL A 132 15.95 -6.56 17.11
CA VAL A 132 16.11 -5.95 15.79
C VAL A 132 17.56 -6.13 15.37
N SER A 133 17.78 -6.70 14.20
CA SER A 133 19.09 -6.86 13.59
C SER A 133 19.13 -6.10 12.28
N GLN A 134 20.23 -5.38 12.06
CA GLN A 134 20.49 -4.72 10.80
C GLN A 134 21.99 -4.77 10.53
N ASP A 135 22.37 -5.44 9.47
CA ASP A 135 23.73 -5.59 9.05
C ASP A 135 24.07 -4.66 7.89
N SER A 136 25.35 -4.47 7.66
CA SER A 136 25.88 -3.68 6.55
C SER A 136 26.83 -4.55 5.73
N ARG A 137 26.71 -4.46 4.42
CA ARG A 137 27.56 -5.22 3.51
C ARG A 137 28.85 -4.44 3.23
N TRP A 138 29.97 -5.04 3.62
CA TRP A 138 31.32 -4.51 3.39
C TRP A 138 32.14 -5.50 2.58
N THR A 139 32.74 -5.04 1.48
CA THR A 139 33.66 -5.81 0.67
C THR A 139 35.09 -5.41 1.05
N LYS A 140 35.96 -6.40 1.33
CA LYS A 140 37.38 -6.15 1.62
C LYS A 140 38.21 -6.39 0.36
N HIS A 141 38.97 -5.38 -0.03
CA HIS A 141 39.92 -5.45 -1.14
C HIS A 141 41.32 -5.60 -0.54
N ASN A 142 41.96 -6.74 -0.80
CA ASN A 142 43.31 -7.00 -0.34
C ASN A 142 44.30 -6.18 -1.17
N ILE A 143 45.13 -5.41 -0.50
CA ILE A 143 46.22 -4.64 -1.10
C ILE A 143 47.54 -5.34 -0.75
N LEU A 144 48.39 -5.55 -1.76
CA LEU A 144 49.67 -6.20 -1.58
C LEU A 144 50.55 -5.40 -0.57
N GLN A 145 51.06 -6.06 0.46
CA GLN A 145 51.90 -5.47 1.51
C GLN A 145 51.26 -4.29 2.30
N ASN A 146 49.93 -4.18 2.28
CA ASN A 146 49.22 -3.12 3.00
C ASN A 146 47.96 -3.63 3.66
N VAL A 147 47.32 -2.81 4.55
CA VAL A 147 46.06 -3.13 5.20
C VAL A 147 44.93 -3.19 4.14
N PRO A 148 44.09 -4.21 4.18
CA PRO A 148 42.97 -4.31 3.27
C PRO A 148 42.06 -3.09 3.33
N ARG A 149 41.59 -2.61 2.17
CA ARG A 149 40.63 -1.50 2.06
C ARG A 149 39.23 -2.02 2.11
N GLY A 150 38.41 -1.49 3.04
CA GLY A 150 36.98 -1.78 3.11
C GLY A 150 36.20 -0.87 2.19
N GLU A 151 35.27 -1.45 1.42
CA GLU A 151 34.31 -0.74 0.58
C GLU A 151 32.91 -1.05 1.08
N PHE A 152 32.10 0.00 1.30
CA PHE A 152 30.71 -0.15 1.72
C PHE A 152 29.84 -0.48 0.52
N SER A 153 29.28 -1.70 0.49
CA SER A 153 28.45 -2.21 -0.59
C SER A 153 26.94 -1.95 -0.38
N GLY A 154 26.60 -1.29 0.71
CA GLY A 154 25.22 -0.92 1.03
C GLY A 154 24.68 -1.57 2.32
N PRO A 155 23.50 -1.13 2.80
CA PRO A 155 22.84 -1.78 3.93
C PRO A 155 22.33 -3.16 3.53
N ASP A 156 22.27 -4.07 4.49
CA ASP A 156 21.57 -5.34 4.35
C ASP A 156 20.09 -5.22 4.77
N THR A 157 19.33 -6.29 4.61
CA THR A 157 17.93 -6.34 5.01
C THR A 157 17.77 -6.34 6.52
N MET A 158 16.82 -5.57 7.04
CA MET A 158 16.50 -5.56 8.46
C MET A 158 15.77 -6.84 8.87
N GLY A 159 16.19 -7.46 9.96
CA GLY A 159 15.52 -8.58 10.62
C GLY A 159 14.86 -8.12 11.92
N VAL A 160 13.67 -8.62 12.21
CA VAL A 160 13.00 -8.42 13.50
C VAL A 160 12.48 -9.75 14.00
N THR A 161 12.93 -10.15 15.18
CA THR A 161 12.41 -11.34 15.86
C THR A 161 11.64 -10.92 17.10
N LEU A 162 10.46 -11.47 17.31
CA LEU A 162 9.66 -11.22 18.48
C LEU A 162 8.96 -12.48 18.96
N THR A 163 8.73 -12.55 20.26
CA THR A 163 8.02 -13.64 20.93
C THR A 163 6.60 -13.22 21.27
N ILE A 164 5.64 -14.03 20.91
CA ILE A 164 4.22 -13.84 21.20
C ILE A 164 3.76 -14.90 22.20
N THR A 165 3.18 -14.49 23.31
CA THR A 165 2.53 -15.40 24.25
C THR A 165 1.04 -15.43 23.96
N LEU A 166 0.51 -16.61 23.68
CA LEU A 166 -0.90 -16.87 23.39
C LEU A 166 -1.51 -17.61 24.56
N SER A 167 -2.54 -17.06 25.19
CA SER A 167 -3.26 -17.72 26.28
C SER A 167 -4.77 -17.53 26.12
N ALA A 168 -5.52 -18.61 26.28
CA ALA A 168 -6.97 -18.58 26.27
C ALA A 168 -7.53 -17.77 27.45
N GLU A 169 -6.86 -17.76 28.61
CA GLU A 169 -7.20 -16.92 29.75
C GLU A 169 -7.19 -15.43 29.45
N HIS A 170 -6.40 -15.03 28.46
CA HIS A 170 -6.28 -13.65 27.99
C HIS A 170 -7.20 -13.32 26.80
N GLY A 171 -8.26 -14.11 26.57
CA GLY A 171 -9.23 -13.89 25.52
C GLY A 171 -8.70 -14.12 24.09
N VAL A 172 -7.54 -14.74 23.94
CA VAL A 172 -6.97 -15.15 22.67
C VAL A 172 -7.39 -16.59 22.38
N LYS A 173 -7.65 -16.93 21.14
CA LYS A 173 -7.79 -18.31 20.68
C LYS A 173 -6.44 -18.78 20.13
N PRO A 174 -5.61 -19.50 20.93
CA PRO A 174 -4.22 -19.77 20.58
C PRO A 174 -4.11 -20.54 19.25
N ARG A 175 -4.88 -21.61 19.06
CA ARG A 175 -4.84 -22.42 17.84
C ARG A 175 -5.18 -21.63 16.59
N SER A 176 -6.23 -20.82 16.64
CA SER A 176 -6.62 -19.99 15.50
C SER A 176 -5.55 -18.93 15.16
N MET A 177 -4.87 -18.38 16.16
CA MET A 177 -3.81 -17.39 15.95
C MET A 177 -2.56 -18.03 15.33
N VAL A 178 -2.16 -19.19 15.85
CA VAL A 178 -1.05 -19.99 15.31
C VAL A 178 -1.30 -20.33 13.82
N GLU A 179 -2.50 -20.80 13.50
CA GLU A 179 -2.88 -21.13 12.11
C GLU A 179 -2.86 -19.92 11.19
N LYS A 180 -3.30 -18.75 11.68
CA LYS A 180 -3.23 -17.48 10.90
C LYS A 180 -1.79 -17.11 10.59
N ILE A 181 -0.90 -17.17 11.57
CA ILE A 181 0.51 -16.82 11.38
C ILE A 181 1.19 -17.84 10.45
N ARG A 182 0.92 -19.13 10.61
CA ARG A 182 1.40 -20.17 9.68
C ARG A 182 0.92 -19.93 8.24
N LYS A 183 -0.36 -19.60 8.08
CA LYS A 183 -0.92 -19.29 6.77
C LYS A 183 -0.25 -18.08 6.14
N ALA A 184 -0.04 -17.02 6.91
CA ALA A 184 0.65 -15.82 6.45
C ALA A 184 2.10 -16.11 6.03
N ASN A 185 2.83 -16.92 6.80
CA ASN A 185 4.18 -17.37 6.45
C ASN A 185 4.17 -18.18 5.14
N ARG A 186 3.30 -19.18 5.02
CA ARG A 186 3.20 -20.04 3.80
C ARG A 186 2.77 -19.27 2.55
N SER A 187 1.94 -18.23 2.71
CA SER A 187 1.47 -17.41 1.58
C SER A 187 2.47 -16.35 1.14
N GLY A 188 3.59 -16.17 1.86
CA GLY A 188 4.56 -15.10 1.57
C GLY A 188 3.94 -13.71 1.72
N GLN A 189 3.02 -13.54 2.66
CA GLN A 189 2.36 -12.26 2.89
C GLN A 189 3.37 -11.22 3.36
N VAL A 190 3.29 -10.02 2.78
CA VAL A 190 4.21 -8.91 3.05
C VAL A 190 3.44 -7.68 3.50
N GLU A 191 3.63 -7.28 4.76
CA GLU A 191 2.91 -6.18 5.38
C GLU A 191 3.83 -5.30 6.24
N TYR A 192 3.37 -4.09 6.58
CA TYR A 192 4.13 -3.22 7.47
C TYR A 192 4.06 -3.74 8.92
N LEU A 193 5.21 -3.86 9.55
CA LEU A 193 5.33 -4.12 10.98
C LEU A 193 5.39 -2.77 11.71
N VAL A 194 4.42 -2.51 12.56
CA VAL A 194 4.33 -1.30 13.38
C VAL A 194 4.45 -1.69 14.84
N ILE A 195 5.39 -1.09 15.56
CA ILE A 195 5.59 -1.31 17.00
C ILE A 195 5.69 0.06 17.69
N GLY A 196 4.93 0.26 18.76
CA GLY A 196 4.91 1.55 19.47
C GLY A 196 4.50 2.73 18.58
N GLY A 197 3.63 2.50 17.57
CA GLY A 197 3.17 3.51 16.64
C GLY A 197 4.18 3.90 15.53
N LYS A 198 5.36 3.25 15.51
CA LYS A 198 6.39 3.46 14.48
C LYS A 198 6.51 2.24 13.58
N ILE A 199 6.69 2.48 12.28
CA ILE A 199 6.98 1.43 11.31
C ILE A 199 8.42 0.95 11.52
N MET A 200 8.59 -0.37 11.59
CA MET A 200 9.90 -1.00 11.65
C MET A 200 10.45 -1.16 10.23
N GLY A 201 11.66 -0.66 10.02
CA GLY A 201 12.30 -0.67 8.70
C GLY A 201 11.75 0.39 7.72
N SER A 202 12.31 0.40 6.53
CA SER A 202 11.93 1.31 5.44
C SER A 202 10.87 0.71 4.51
N ASN A 203 10.73 -0.61 4.52
CA ASN A 203 9.86 -1.36 3.63
C ASN A 203 8.90 -2.25 4.41
N LYS A 204 8.08 -3.00 3.69
CA LYS A 204 7.23 -4.04 4.27
C LYS A 204 8.08 -5.20 4.78
N MET A 205 7.54 -5.98 5.71
CA MET A 205 8.20 -7.15 6.27
C MET A 205 7.43 -8.42 5.94
N ALA A 206 8.16 -9.47 5.58
CA ALA A 206 7.65 -10.83 5.41
C ALA A 206 8.01 -11.67 6.63
N ILE A 207 7.16 -12.62 6.98
CA ILE A 207 7.50 -13.65 7.97
C ILE A 207 8.38 -14.67 7.27
N THR A 208 9.59 -14.90 7.80
CA THR A 208 10.55 -15.88 7.25
C THR A 208 10.63 -17.16 8.05
N ALA A 209 10.45 -17.05 9.37
CA ALA A 209 10.48 -18.22 10.25
C ALA A 209 9.47 -18.08 11.38
N THR A 210 8.94 -19.21 11.81
CA THR A 210 8.06 -19.32 12.99
C THR A 210 8.47 -20.54 13.78
N SER A 211 8.63 -20.39 15.09
CA SER A 211 8.85 -21.48 16.04
C SER A 211 7.74 -21.46 17.07
N GLU A 212 7.24 -22.63 17.43
CA GLU A 212 6.09 -22.78 18.32
C GLU A 212 6.41 -23.71 19.48
N ALA A 213 6.10 -23.28 20.69
CA ALA A 213 6.12 -24.11 21.88
C ALA A 213 4.69 -24.19 22.45
N TRP A 214 4.12 -25.37 22.48
CA TRP A 214 2.81 -25.64 23.03
C TRP A 214 2.96 -26.00 24.51
N ASN A 215 2.61 -25.07 25.38
CA ASN A 215 2.87 -25.20 26.79
C ASN A 215 1.76 -25.96 27.52
N GLU A 216 0.49 -25.71 27.17
CA GLU A 216 -0.64 -26.33 27.81
C GLU A 216 -1.70 -26.76 26.78
N ILE A 217 -2.05 -28.04 26.82
CA ILE A 217 -3.09 -28.64 25.99
C ILE A 217 -4.14 -29.22 26.93
N TYR A 218 -5.41 -28.88 26.73
CA TYR A 218 -6.52 -29.35 27.53
C TYR A 218 -7.21 -30.56 26.89
N ASN A 219 -8.25 -31.04 27.55
CA ASN A 219 -9.04 -32.19 27.06
C ASN A 219 -9.45 -32.01 25.61
N LYS A 220 -9.39 -33.10 24.84
CA LYS A 220 -9.66 -33.15 23.39
C LYS A 220 -8.64 -32.43 22.50
N GLY A 221 -7.45 -32.11 23.01
CA GLY A 221 -6.38 -31.49 22.25
C GLY A 221 -6.56 -29.98 22.00
N GLU A 222 -7.35 -29.29 22.82
CA GLU A 222 -7.50 -27.86 22.76
C GLU A 222 -6.25 -27.16 23.30
N LEU A 223 -5.66 -26.28 22.50
CA LEU A 223 -4.46 -25.52 22.87
C LEU A 223 -4.86 -24.32 23.73
N VAL A 224 -4.46 -24.34 24.99
CA VAL A 224 -4.79 -23.29 25.96
C VAL A 224 -3.68 -22.26 26.05
N LYS A 225 -2.42 -22.72 26.04
CA LYS A 225 -1.26 -21.83 26.18
C LYS A 225 -0.16 -22.21 25.20
N ALA A 226 0.32 -21.23 24.44
CA ALA A 226 1.42 -21.40 23.51
C ALA A 226 2.34 -20.18 23.52
N LYS A 227 3.61 -20.42 23.26
CA LYS A 227 4.62 -19.40 22.98
C LYS A 227 5.02 -19.55 21.52
N MET A 228 5.10 -18.44 20.81
CA MET A 228 5.47 -18.44 19.39
C MET A 228 6.52 -17.38 19.13
N ASP A 229 7.63 -17.79 18.55
CA ASP A 229 8.66 -16.89 18.07
C ASP A 229 8.45 -16.67 16.56
N VAL A 230 8.41 -15.41 16.16
CA VAL A 230 8.18 -15.00 14.77
C VAL A 230 9.33 -14.13 14.31
N THR A 231 9.97 -14.54 13.22
CA THR A 231 11.04 -13.79 12.58
C THR A 231 10.53 -13.13 11.32
N PHE A 232 10.73 -11.82 11.25
CA PHE A 232 10.40 -10.99 10.10
C PHE A 232 11.67 -10.55 9.40
N MET A 233 11.61 -10.41 8.10
CA MET A 233 12.66 -9.85 7.25
C MET A 233 12.08 -8.76 6.37
N GLU A 234 12.82 -7.68 6.20
CA GLU A 234 12.44 -6.60 5.32
C GLU A 234 12.43 -7.07 3.87
N TYR A 235 11.33 -6.79 3.17
CA TYR A 235 11.13 -7.09 1.77
C TYR A 235 11.31 -5.82 0.93
N SER A 236 12.35 -5.79 0.13
CA SER A 236 12.74 -4.67 -0.76
C SER A 236 12.31 -4.91 -2.21
#